data_9558d55f405faecb656d1bd95e2019b4
#
_entry.id   9558d55f405faecb656d1bd95e2019b4
#
_cell.length_a   1.000
_cell.length_b   1.000
_cell.length_c   1.000
_cell.angle_alpha   90.00
_cell.angle_beta   90.00
_cell.angle_gamma   90.00
#
_symmetry.space_group_name_H-M   'P 1'
#
loop_
_entity.id
_entity.type
_entity.pdbx_description
1 polymer ?
#
loop_
_entity_poly.entity_id
_entity_poly.type
_entity_poly.pdbx_seq_one_letter_code
_entity_poly.pdbx_strand_id
1 'polypeptide(L)'
;VANEIVAEAVDHDCSHIVFEDLTDIRENIPQASWQHLWAFRRLFEYVAYKAREQGIEAVQVDPRNTSKRCSTCGFTHDDNRHGEDFECLDCGYQNHADYNAAKNIGLRYLRRRQNADAGGAPVDVRLNRGTLNVSGAYDLPASDEA
;
A
#
# COMPACT_ATOMS: atom_id res chain seq x y z
N VAL A 1 -8.23 10.67 -12.81
CA VAL A 1 -7.35 9.92 -11.91
C VAL A 1 -8.16 8.95 -11.05
N ALA A 2 -9.24 9.41 -10.39
CA ALA A 2 -10.06 8.51 -9.56
C ALA A 2 -10.68 7.38 -10.38
N ASN A 3 -11.15 7.67 -11.59
CA ASN A 3 -11.73 6.66 -12.46
C ASN A 3 -10.70 5.58 -12.85
N GLU A 4 -9.47 6.00 -13.09
CA GLU A 4 -8.38 5.08 -13.47
C GLU A 4 -8.03 4.14 -12.32
N ILE A 5 -7.98 4.66 -11.10
CA ILE A 5 -7.69 3.85 -9.90
C ILE A 5 -8.77 2.79 -9.71
N VAL A 6 -10.03 3.17 -9.81
CA VAL A 6 -11.15 2.24 -9.63
C VAL A 6 -11.19 1.22 -10.76
N ALA A 7 -10.94 1.64 -12.01
CA ALA A 7 -10.90 0.73 -13.15
C ALA A 7 -9.80 -0.32 -12.98
N GLU A 8 -8.63 0.08 -12.51
CA GLU A 8 -7.52 -0.83 -12.24
C GLU A 8 -7.89 -1.86 -11.16
N ALA A 9 -8.56 -1.40 -10.10
CA ALA A 9 -9.02 -2.30 -9.04
C ALA A 9 -10.06 -3.30 -9.56
N VAL A 10 -10.97 -2.87 -10.40
CA VAL A 10 -11.97 -3.75 -11.01
C VAL A 10 -11.29 -4.78 -11.91
N ASP A 11 -10.33 -4.36 -12.73
CA ASP A 11 -9.63 -5.24 -13.66
C ASP A 11 -8.84 -6.33 -12.93
N HIS A 12 -8.39 -6.08 -11.72
CA HIS A 12 -7.63 -7.04 -10.91
C HIS A 12 -8.48 -7.75 -9.86
N ASP A 13 -9.81 -7.63 -9.93
CA ASP A 13 -10.74 -8.26 -8.99
C ASP A 13 -10.45 -7.92 -7.54
N CYS A 14 -10.05 -6.69 -7.28
CA CYS A 14 -9.75 -6.23 -5.93
C CYS A 14 -11.03 -6.00 -5.14
N SER A 15 -11.02 -6.36 -3.86
CA SER A 15 -12.12 -6.05 -2.94
C SER A 15 -11.90 -4.75 -2.20
N HIS A 16 -10.66 -4.30 -2.11
CA HIS A 16 -10.27 -3.11 -1.35
C HIS A 16 -9.23 -2.29 -2.10
N ILE A 17 -9.25 -0.98 -1.87
CA ILE A 17 -8.20 -0.06 -2.27
C ILE A 17 -7.67 0.57 -0.99
N VAL A 18 -6.38 0.43 -0.72
CA VAL A 18 -5.78 0.88 0.53
C VAL A 18 -4.96 2.13 0.30
N PHE A 19 -5.23 3.17 1.08
CA PHE A 19 -4.54 4.45 1.02
C PHE A 19 -3.80 4.73 2.32
N GLU A 20 -2.81 5.61 2.24
CA GLU A 20 -2.19 6.18 3.44
C GLU A 20 -3.17 7.11 4.15
N ASP A 21 -3.22 7.02 5.48
CA ASP A 21 -3.93 8.00 6.29
C ASP A 21 -2.96 9.13 6.65
N LEU A 22 -3.09 10.26 5.97
CA LEU A 22 -2.21 11.40 6.17
C LEU A 22 -2.78 12.43 7.17
N THR A 23 -3.80 12.06 7.93
CA THR A 23 -4.48 12.98 8.85
C THR A 23 -3.52 13.53 9.92
N ASP A 24 -2.70 12.66 10.52
CA ASP A 24 -1.82 13.03 11.62
C ASP A 24 -0.50 13.65 11.17
N ILE A 25 -0.25 13.70 9.88
CA ILE A 25 0.99 14.26 9.36
C ILE A 25 0.97 15.80 9.30
N ARG A 26 -0.19 16.42 9.58
CA ARG A 26 -0.41 17.87 9.50
C ARG A 26 0.59 18.68 10.31
N GLU A 27 0.99 18.20 11.47
CA GLU A 27 1.86 18.94 12.39
C GLU A 27 3.29 19.04 11.90
N ASN A 28 3.71 18.14 11.02
CA ASN A 28 5.09 18.03 10.56
C ASN A 28 5.29 18.42 9.09
N ILE A 29 4.25 18.92 8.43
CA ILE A 29 4.31 19.28 7.01
C ILE A 29 4.52 20.78 6.87
N PRO A 30 5.47 21.24 6.00
CA PRO A 30 5.58 22.64 5.64
C PRO A 30 4.26 23.15 5.08
N GLN A 31 3.96 24.42 5.37
CA GLN A 31 2.69 25.05 4.96
C GLN A 31 2.41 24.91 3.44
N ALA A 32 3.46 24.88 2.62
CA ALA A 32 3.33 24.70 1.18
C ALA A 32 2.72 23.34 0.78
N SER A 33 2.74 22.35 1.68
CA SER A 33 2.21 21.01 1.41
C SER A 33 0.72 20.87 1.73
N TRP A 34 0.10 21.88 2.28
CA TRP A 34 -1.32 21.85 2.60
C TRP A 34 -2.21 21.59 1.39
N GLN A 35 -1.85 22.18 0.25
CA GLN A 35 -2.61 22.01 -1.00
C GLN A 35 -2.52 20.56 -1.48
N HIS A 36 -1.36 19.93 -1.35
CA HIS A 36 -1.18 18.52 -1.71
C HIS A 36 -2.00 17.62 -0.79
N LEU A 37 -2.02 17.89 0.50
CA LEU A 37 -2.81 17.13 1.45
C LEU A 37 -4.31 17.26 1.16
N TRP A 38 -4.76 18.46 0.86
CA TRP A 38 -6.15 18.72 0.49
C TRP A 38 -6.52 17.94 -0.78
N ALA A 39 -5.68 18.01 -1.80
CA ALA A 39 -5.90 17.31 -3.06
C ALA A 39 -5.93 15.79 -2.85
N PHE A 40 -5.04 15.26 -2.00
CA PHE A 40 -5.01 13.84 -1.66
C PHE A 40 -6.31 13.40 -0.99
N ARG A 41 -6.83 14.19 -0.04
CA ARG A 41 -8.10 13.90 0.62
C ARG A 41 -9.26 13.90 -0.36
N ARG A 42 -9.28 14.86 -1.27
CA ARG A 42 -10.32 14.91 -2.32
C ARG A 42 -10.24 13.68 -3.21
N LEU A 43 -9.04 13.28 -3.58
CA LEU A 43 -8.84 12.07 -4.37
C LEU A 43 -9.38 10.84 -3.63
N PHE A 44 -9.07 10.69 -2.36
CA PHE A 44 -9.58 9.59 -1.54
C PHE A 44 -11.12 9.58 -1.52
N GLU A 45 -11.74 10.72 -1.30
CA GLU A 45 -13.20 10.83 -1.27
C GLU A 45 -13.83 10.41 -2.59
N TYR A 46 -13.27 10.86 -3.72
CA TYR A 46 -13.76 10.49 -5.04
C TYR A 46 -13.58 8.99 -5.31
N VAL A 47 -12.43 8.45 -4.97
CA VAL A 47 -12.17 7.01 -5.14
C VAL A 47 -13.11 6.19 -4.27
N ALA A 48 -13.32 6.59 -3.02
CA ALA A 48 -14.22 5.88 -2.11
C ALA A 48 -15.65 5.85 -2.65
N TYR A 49 -16.12 6.97 -3.17
CA TYR A 49 -17.45 7.06 -3.75
C TYR A 49 -17.61 6.14 -4.97
N LYS A 50 -16.67 6.25 -5.91
CA LYS A 50 -16.72 5.47 -7.15
C LYS A 50 -16.48 3.97 -6.91
N ALA A 51 -15.61 3.64 -5.98
CA ALA A 51 -15.33 2.25 -5.62
C ALA A 51 -16.55 1.57 -5.03
N ARG A 52 -17.29 2.30 -4.19
CA ARG A 52 -18.52 1.77 -3.57
C ARG A 52 -19.53 1.35 -4.62
N GLU A 53 -19.64 2.08 -5.72
CA GLU A 53 -20.53 1.74 -6.83
C GLU A 53 -20.15 0.41 -7.48
N GLN A 54 -18.88 0.02 -7.37
CA GLN A 54 -18.35 -1.23 -7.93
C GLN A 54 -18.24 -2.34 -6.89
N GLY A 55 -18.74 -2.12 -5.67
CA GLY A 55 -18.63 -3.09 -4.59
C GLY A 55 -17.24 -3.19 -3.98
N ILE A 56 -16.40 -2.17 -4.16
CA ILE A 56 -15.04 -2.11 -3.63
C ILE A 56 -14.99 -1.10 -2.49
N GLU A 57 -14.31 -1.44 -1.41
CA GLU A 57 -14.15 -0.57 -0.26
C GLU A 57 -12.80 0.13 -0.29
N ALA A 58 -12.80 1.47 -0.15
CA ALA A 58 -11.58 2.25 0.02
C ALA A 58 -11.32 2.44 1.52
N VAL A 59 -10.11 2.12 1.96
CA VAL A 59 -9.70 2.20 3.37
C VAL A 59 -8.40 2.94 3.51
N GLN A 60 -8.09 3.40 4.73
CA GLN A 60 -6.85 4.11 5.04
C GLN A 60 -6.09 3.38 6.14
N VAL A 61 -4.77 3.40 6.06
CA VAL A 61 -3.88 2.82 7.06
C VAL A 61 -2.81 3.83 7.48
N ASP A 62 -2.24 3.62 8.67
CA ASP A 62 -1.14 4.44 9.18
C ASP A 62 0.07 4.30 8.24
N PRO A 63 0.61 5.41 7.71
CA PRO A 63 1.72 5.37 6.74
C PRO A 63 3.10 5.26 7.40
N ARG A 64 3.19 5.16 8.71
CA ARG A 64 4.48 5.20 9.42
C ARG A 64 5.43 4.13 8.88
N ASN A 65 6.62 4.58 8.42
CA ASN A 65 7.71 3.74 7.91
C ASN A 65 7.40 2.95 6.62
N THR A 66 6.27 3.16 5.98
CA THR A 66 5.96 2.42 4.74
C THR A 66 6.94 2.71 3.61
N SER A 67 7.55 3.89 3.61
CA SER A 67 8.54 4.26 2.58
C SER A 67 9.94 3.70 2.84
N LYS A 68 10.23 3.27 4.06
CA LYS A 68 11.57 2.81 4.48
C LYS A 68 11.64 1.31 4.72
N ARG A 69 10.50 0.67 4.87
CA ARG A 69 10.40 -0.75 5.15
C ARG A 69 10.53 -1.56 3.87
N CYS A 70 11.32 -2.63 3.91
CA CYS A 70 11.37 -3.58 2.81
C CYS A 70 10.09 -4.42 2.78
N SER A 71 9.42 -4.43 1.64
CA SER A 71 8.17 -5.19 1.49
C SER A 71 8.41 -6.69 1.47
N THR A 72 9.64 -7.13 1.21
CA THR A 72 9.99 -8.54 1.14
C THR A 72 10.36 -9.11 2.51
N CYS A 73 11.26 -8.45 3.26
CA CYS A 73 11.77 -8.99 4.54
C CYS A 73 11.34 -8.19 5.76
N GLY A 74 10.83 -6.98 5.59
CA GLY A 74 10.40 -6.13 6.69
C GLY A 74 11.47 -5.26 7.31
N PHE A 75 12.73 -5.41 6.89
CA PHE A 75 13.82 -4.60 7.43
C PHE A 75 13.56 -3.11 7.15
N THR A 76 13.62 -2.29 8.18
CA THR A 76 13.27 -0.86 8.10
C THR A 76 14.50 -0.01 8.41
N HIS A 77 14.93 0.81 7.45
CA HIS A 77 16.08 1.68 7.61
C HIS A 77 15.98 2.86 6.66
N ASP A 78 16.42 4.03 7.11
CA ASP A 78 16.38 5.25 6.29
C ASP A 78 17.19 5.08 4.99
N ASP A 79 18.29 4.37 5.04
CA ASP A 79 19.19 4.20 3.90
C ASP A 79 18.67 3.15 2.88
N ASN A 80 17.55 2.52 3.14
CA ASN A 80 16.92 1.65 2.14
C ASN A 80 16.38 2.42 0.94
N ARG A 81 16.06 3.70 1.14
CA ARG A 81 15.48 4.53 0.09
C ARG A 81 16.39 5.68 -0.30
N HIS A 82 16.63 5.83 -1.62
CA HIS A 82 17.36 6.95 -2.20
C HIS A 82 16.53 7.52 -3.35
N GLY A 83 15.76 8.59 -3.07
CA GLY A 83 14.86 9.17 -4.06
C GLY A 83 13.80 8.19 -4.54
N GLU A 84 13.85 7.83 -5.80
CA GLU A 84 12.92 6.87 -6.42
C GLU A 84 13.42 5.43 -6.36
N ASP A 85 14.63 5.20 -5.87
CA ASP A 85 15.24 3.88 -5.79
C ASP A 85 15.13 3.31 -4.39
N PHE A 86 14.75 2.05 -4.30
CA PHE A 86 14.71 1.31 -3.05
C PHE A 86 15.62 0.09 -3.14
N GLU A 87 16.49 -0.06 -2.16
CA GLU A 87 17.35 -1.24 -2.02
C GLU A 87 17.45 -1.59 -0.54
N CYS A 88 17.02 -2.79 -0.18
CA CYS A 88 17.10 -3.25 1.19
C CYS A 88 18.54 -3.57 1.58
N LEU A 89 19.01 -2.98 2.67
CA LEU A 89 20.36 -3.22 3.18
C LEU A 89 20.53 -4.62 3.76
N ASP A 90 19.44 -5.30 4.12
CA ASP A 90 19.49 -6.62 4.71
C ASP A 90 19.36 -7.73 3.67
N CYS A 91 18.27 -7.75 2.90
CA CYS A 91 18.00 -8.85 1.96
C CYS A 91 18.38 -8.53 0.51
N GLY A 92 18.73 -7.29 0.19
CA GLY A 92 19.13 -6.91 -1.17
C GLY A 92 17.99 -6.68 -2.15
N TYR A 93 16.74 -6.75 -1.71
CA TYR A 93 15.58 -6.49 -2.57
C TYR A 93 15.66 -5.08 -3.17
N GLN A 94 15.50 -4.98 -4.48
CA GLN A 94 15.51 -3.72 -5.22
C GLN A 94 14.23 -3.51 -5.99
N ASN A 95 13.71 -2.29 -5.94
CA ASN A 95 12.54 -1.90 -6.73
C ASN A 95 12.39 -0.38 -6.71
N HIS A 96 11.40 0.11 -7.47
CA HIS A 96 11.02 1.51 -7.36
C HIS A 96 10.48 1.79 -5.95
N ALA A 97 10.89 2.91 -5.37
CA ALA A 97 10.55 3.23 -3.98
C ALA A 97 9.04 3.35 -3.75
N ASP A 98 8.32 3.96 -4.68
CA ASP A 98 6.87 4.13 -4.56
C ASP A 98 6.15 2.79 -4.67
N TYR A 99 6.64 1.89 -5.51
CA TYR A 99 6.06 0.55 -5.63
C TYR A 99 6.25 -0.26 -4.35
N ASN A 100 7.46 -0.20 -3.77
CA ASN A 100 7.74 -0.84 -2.48
C ASN A 100 6.83 -0.28 -1.37
N ALA A 101 6.66 1.04 -1.32
CA ALA A 101 5.79 1.69 -0.34
C ALA A 101 4.33 1.26 -0.50
N ALA A 102 3.85 1.18 -1.73
CA ALA A 102 2.48 0.73 -1.99
C ALA A 102 2.23 -0.70 -1.51
N LYS A 103 3.21 -1.59 -1.70
CA LYS A 103 3.14 -2.96 -1.15
C LYS A 103 3.04 -2.95 0.36
N ASN A 104 3.82 -2.10 1.03
CA ASN A 104 3.80 -1.99 2.48
C ASN A 104 2.46 -1.49 3.01
N ILE A 105 1.81 -0.59 2.29
CA ILE A 105 0.48 -0.08 2.65
C ILE A 105 -0.54 -1.20 2.60
N GLY A 106 -0.55 -2.00 1.54
CA GLY A 106 -1.42 -3.16 1.43
C GLY A 106 -1.15 -4.21 2.50
N LEU A 107 0.13 -4.49 2.78
CA LEU A 107 0.54 -5.41 3.85
C LEU A 107 0.03 -4.95 5.21
N ARG A 108 0.11 -3.66 5.48
CA ARG A 108 -0.33 -3.10 6.77
C ARG A 108 -1.83 -3.28 6.98
N TYR A 109 -2.61 -3.11 5.94
CA TYR A 109 -4.05 -3.37 6.01
C TYR A 109 -4.34 -4.84 6.32
N LEU A 110 -3.65 -5.75 5.67
CA LEU A 110 -3.82 -7.18 5.91
C LEU A 110 -3.50 -7.56 7.35
N ARG A 111 -2.39 -7.06 7.88
CA ARG A 111 -1.99 -7.34 9.26
C ARG A 111 -2.99 -6.81 10.26
N ARG A 112 -3.48 -5.59 10.02
CA ARG A 112 -4.51 -5.00 10.88
C ARG A 112 -5.76 -5.85 10.89
N ARG A 113 -6.16 -6.36 9.74
CA ARG A 113 -7.34 -7.18 9.59
C ARG A 113 -7.18 -8.53 10.28
N GLN A 114 -6.01 -9.15 10.18
CA GLN A 114 -5.70 -10.39 10.89
C GLN A 114 -5.79 -10.21 12.40
N ASN A 115 -5.27 -9.11 12.92
CA ASN A 115 -5.30 -8.81 14.35
C ASN A 115 -6.70 -8.53 14.85
N ALA A 116 -7.55 -7.92 14.04
CA ALA A 116 -8.92 -7.59 14.42
C ALA A 116 -9.86 -8.80 14.32
N ASP A 117 -9.53 -9.76 13.49
CA ASP A 117 -10.38 -10.90 13.16
C ASP A 117 -9.62 -12.21 13.39
N ALA A 118 -9.23 -12.41 14.66
CA ALA A 118 -8.45 -13.58 15.08
C ALA A 118 -9.26 -14.87 14.90
N GLY A 119 -9.20 -15.45 13.73
CA GLY A 119 -9.96 -16.65 13.36
C GLY A 119 -10.68 -16.50 12.03
N GLY A 120 -10.57 -15.32 11.42
CA GLY A 120 -11.09 -15.09 10.09
C GLY A 120 -10.28 -15.82 9.02
N ALA A 121 -10.89 -16.04 7.86
CA ALA A 121 -10.20 -16.64 6.72
C ALA A 121 -9.06 -15.71 6.26
N PRO A 122 -7.95 -16.31 5.78
CA PRO A 122 -6.85 -15.51 5.22
C PRO A 122 -7.32 -14.64 4.07
N VAL A 123 -6.81 -13.41 4.02
CA VAL A 123 -7.09 -12.46 2.95
C VAL A 123 -5.81 -12.20 2.17
N ASP A 124 -5.81 -12.53 0.90
CA ASP A 124 -4.67 -12.29 0.02
C ASP A 124 -4.83 -10.92 -0.64
N VAL A 125 -3.74 -10.17 -0.70
CA VAL A 125 -3.67 -8.94 -1.49
C VAL A 125 -2.93 -9.26 -2.77
N ARG A 126 -3.61 -9.04 -3.89
CA ARG A 126 -2.96 -9.21 -5.20
C ARG A 126 -2.10 -8.00 -5.48
N LEU A 127 -0.82 -8.23 -5.63
CA LEU A 127 0.14 -7.23 -6.04
C LEU A 127 0.55 -7.50 -7.49
N ASN A 128 1.31 -6.57 -8.05
CA ASN A 128 1.65 -6.58 -9.47
C ASN A 128 2.21 -7.91 -9.97
N ARG A 129 3.02 -8.59 -9.18
CA ARG A 129 3.71 -9.81 -9.60
C ARG A 129 3.45 -11.00 -8.69
N GLY A 130 2.39 -10.96 -7.96
CA GLY A 130 2.08 -12.07 -7.06
C GLY A 130 1.03 -11.71 -6.04
N THR A 131 0.92 -12.52 -5.02
CA THR A 131 -0.08 -12.40 -3.98
C THR A 131 0.59 -12.30 -2.62
N LEU A 132 0.09 -11.39 -1.81
CA LEU A 132 0.50 -11.27 -0.42
C LEU A 132 -0.27 -12.28 0.41
N ASN A 133 0.45 -13.18 1.07
CA ASN A 133 -0.22 -14.19 1.89
C ASN A 133 -0.51 -13.67 3.30
N VAL A 134 -1.21 -14.48 4.08
CA VAL A 134 -1.65 -14.09 5.43
C VAL A 134 -0.53 -13.88 6.42
N SER A 135 0.62 -14.48 6.21
CA SER A 135 1.77 -14.26 7.09
C SER A 135 2.48 -12.94 6.80
N GLY A 136 2.06 -12.25 5.75
CA GLY A 136 2.70 -11.03 5.30
C GLY A 136 3.85 -11.27 4.32
N ALA A 137 4.07 -12.50 3.90
CA ALA A 137 5.04 -12.82 2.87
C ALA A 137 4.44 -12.61 1.49
N TYR A 138 5.28 -12.24 0.54
CA TYR A 138 4.86 -11.99 -0.83
C TYR A 138 5.27 -13.17 -1.69
N ASP A 139 4.28 -13.87 -2.23
CA ASP A 139 4.51 -15.04 -3.06
C ASP A 139 4.52 -14.64 -4.53
N LEU A 140 5.64 -14.79 -5.18
CA LEU A 140 5.76 -14.54 -6.62
C LEU A 140 5.15 -15.69 -7.41
N PRO A 141 4.58 -15.40 -8.59
CA PRO A 141 4.15 -16.45 -9.50
C PRO A 141 5.36 -17.31 -9.91
N ALA A 142 5.13 -18.59 -10.08
CA ALA A 142 6.21 -19.51 -10.44
C ALA A 142 6.92 -19.16 -11.75
N SER A 143 6.26 -18.44 -12.65
CA SER A 143 6.83 -18.00 -13.91
C SER A 143 7.82 -16.84 -13.79
N ASP A 144 7.96 -16.24 -12.60
CA ASP A 144 8.81 -15.08 -12.37
C ASP A 144 10.13 -15.46 -11.67
N GLU A 145 10.52 -16.68 -11.73
CA GLU A 145 11.84 -17.11 -11.26
C GLU A 145 12.88 -16.66 -12.28
N ALA A 146 13.56 -15.59 -11.95
CA ALA A 146 14.67 -15.15 -12.75
C ALA A 146 15.80 -14.73 -11.86
#